data_99344c26a15d356a73d377c8c08179c7
#
_entry.id   99344c26a15d356a73d377c8c08179c7
#
_cell.length_a   1.000
_cell.length_b   1.000
_cell.length_c   1.000
_cell.angle_alpha   90.00
_cell.angle_beta   90.00
_cell.angle_gamma   90.00
#
_symmetry.space_group_name_H-M   'P 1'
#
loop_
_entity.id
_entity.type
_entity.pdbx_description
1 polymer ?
#
loop_
_entity_poly.entity_id
_entity_poly.type
_entity_poly.pdbx_seq_one_letter_code
_entity_poly.pdbx_strand_id
1 'polypeptide(L)'
;MITAIVGMGVLLIVVAGLYAILEIRYRSGCRRVEAEWQHRSVAPLTHIGSTRTLEILPLVDWYPARPDLHGEAGVSYLIKTDRATVLLDVGLNMRGTDPSPLEDNMRKLGIGSQDIDIIVISHKHIDHVGGLRWLRRGTFSLGNAQPELGGKRLVVPVPMDYPGNRPQVTPLPTVLAPGIATTGTISSQLFLGRVDEQAVAVHVEGKGIVLVVGCGHQTLPKLLTRAKELFGEPLYGIVGGLHFPVPHGRITLAGMDLQNFVVFGLTHVPSRPQVLAQIGHLAEHDPRWISVSAHDSSDEIIEQFRRAFGGRFHDLRVGEWQCIARPATPLRQAGAQQAA
;
A
#
# COMPACT_ATOMS: atom_id res chain seq x y z
N MET A 1 50.99 -5.52 6.44
CA MET A 1 50.35 -6.23 5.34
C MET A 1 49.67 -7.52 5.81
N ILE A 2 50.32 -8.45 6.49
CA ILE A 2 49.73 -9.72 6.98
C ILE A 2 48.57 -9.48 7.96
N THR A 3 48.72 -8.57 8.93
CA THR A 3 47.63 -8.21 9.88
C THR A 3 46.39 -7.65 9.21
N ALA A 4 46.54 -6.85 8.15
CA ALA A 4 45.41 -6.32 7.38
C ALA A 4 44.67 -7.42 6.58
N ILE A 5 45.40 -8.38 6.02
CA ILE A 5 44.85 -9.53 5.28
C ILE A 5 44.10 -10.45 6.24
N VAL A 6 44.66 -10.74 7.41
CA VAL A 6 44.01 -11.56 8.46
C VAL A 6 42.74 -10.85 8.96
N GLY A 7 42.80 -9.53 9.23
CA GLY A 7 41.65 -8.76 9.66
C GLY A 7 40.49 -8.75 8.61
N MET A 8 40.85 -8.60 7.34
CA MET A 8 39.89 -8.66 6.24
C MET A 8 39.26 -10.07 6.10
N GLY A 9 40.07 -11.14 6.25
CA GLY A 9 39.60 -12.51 6.23
C GLY A 9 38.58 -12.80 7.35
N VAL A 10 38.88 -12.35 8.58
CA VAL A 10 37.95 -12.48 9.71
C VAL A 10 36.67 -11.70 9.48
N LEU A 11 36.74 -10.46 8.97
CA LEU A 11 35.56 -9.65 8.65
C LEU A 11 34.67 -10.36 7.62
N LEU A 12 35.24 -10.91 6.55
CA LEU A 12 34.50 -11.66 5.53
C LEU A 12 33.78 -12.89 6.09
N ILE A 13 34.45 -13.64 6.99
CA ILE A 13 33.85 -14.81 7.65
C ILE A 13 32.66 -14.37 8.53
N VAL A 14 32.81 -13.28 9.29
CA VAL A 14 31.72 -12.75 10.13
C VAL A 14 30.54 -12.31 9.28
N VAL A 15 30.79 -11.55 8.21
CA VAL A 15 29.73 -11.08 7.30
C VAL A 15 29.03 -12.26 6.63
N ALA A 16 29.78 -13.25 6.15
CA ALA A 16 29.20 -14.45 5.55
C ALA A 16 28.38 -15.28 6.57
N GLY A 17 28.87 -15.39 7.81
CA GLY A 17 28.13 -16.06 8.89
C GLY A 17 26.82 -15.35 9.23
N LEU A 18 26.85 -14.02 9.34
CA LEU A 18 25.64 -13.22 9.57
C LEU A 18 24.63 -13.35 8.41
N TYR A 19 25.12 -13.31 7.19
CA TYR A 19 24.26 -13.53 6.01
C TYR A 19 23.63 -14.93 6.01
N ALA A 20 24.41 -15.96 6.33
CA ALA A 20 23.90 -17.33 6.44
C ALA A 20 22.80 -17.47 7.51
N ILE A 21 22.96 -16.81 8.66
CA ILE A 21 21.93 -16.76 9.70
C ILE A 21 20.66 -16.09 9.19
N LEU A 22 20.78 -14.94 8.51
CA LEU A 22 19.63 -14.25 7.91
C LEU A 22 18.94 -15.13 6.87
N GLU A 23 19.69 -15.81 6.02
CA GLU A 23 19.16 -16.74 5.00
C GLU A 23 18.38 -17.91 5.63
N ILE A 24 18.91 -18.53 6.70
CA ILE A 24 18.23 -19.60 7.43
C ILE A 24 16.92 -19.07 8.05
N ARG A 25 16.96 -17.89 8.66
CA ARG A 25 15.76 -17.26 9.23
C ARG A 25 14.73 -16.94 8.16
N TYR A 26 15.17 -16.38 7.03
CA TYR A 26 14.31 -16.07 5.89
C TYR A 26 13.60 -17.32 5.37
N ARG A 27 14.35 -18.39 5.03
CA ARG A 27 13.77 -19.66 4.54
C ARG A 27 12.82 -20.31 5.54
N SER A 28 13.18 -20.28 6.83
CA SER A 28 12.32 -20.80 7.89
C SER A 28 11.04 -19.97 8.02
N GLY A 29 11.17 -18.63 7.97
CA GLY A 29 10.05 -17.72 7.98
C GLY A 29 9.12 -17.90 6.78
N CYS A 30 9.67 -18.02 5.56
CA CYS A 30 8.88 -18.29 4.35
C CYS A 30 8.03 -19.57 4.49
N ARG A 31 8.62 -20.67 5.00
CA ARG A 31 7.87 -21.90 5.26
C ARG A 31 6.75 -21.72 6.26
N ARG A 32 7.00 -20.92 7.32
CA ARG A 32 6.00 -20.64 8.37
C ARG A 32 4.83 -19.84 7.81
N VAL A 33 5.10 -18.71 7.15
CA VAL A 33 4.02 -17.87 6.60
C VAL A 33 3.25 -18.56 5.49
N GLU A 34 3.91 -19.46 4.74
CA GLU A 34 3.22 -20.28 3.73
C GLU A 34 2.32 -21.34 4.40
N ALA A 35 2.77 -22.00 5.45
CA ALA A 35 1.94 -22.91 6.22
C ALA A 35 0.73 -22.18 6.85
N GLU A 36 0.93 -21.00 7.44
CA GLU A 36 -0.15 -20.15 7.95
C GLU A 36 -1.16 -19.78 6.84
N TRP A 37 -0.65 -19.46 5.64
CA TRP A 37 -1.49 -19.16 4.49
C TRP A 37 -2.33 -20.35 4.04
N GLN A 38 -1.75 -21.54 3.98
CA GLN A 38 -2.45 -22.76 3.57
C GLN A 38 -3.51 -23.23 4.57
N HIS A 39 -3.29 -22.99 5.87
CA HIS A 39 -4.22 -23.39 6.94
C HIS A 39 -5.17 -22.28 7.38
N ARG A 40 -5.16 -21.12 6.67
CA ARG A 40 -6.06 -20.01 7.01
C ARG A 40 -7.52 -20.41 6.83
N SER A 41 -8.36 -19.86 7.71
CA SER A 41 -9.81 -19.88 7.54
C SER A 41 -10.31 -18.45 7.55
N VAL A 42 -10.93 -18.02 6.45
CA VAL A 42 -11.46 -16.67 6.29
C VAL A 42 -12.91 -16.76 5.83
N ALA A 43 -13.81 -16.16 6.59
CA ALA A 43 -15.21 -16.12 6.22
C ALA A 43 -15.46 -15.04 5.15
N PRO A 44 -16.31 -15.30 4.15
CA PRO A 44 -16.74 -14.28 3.20
C PRO A 44 -17.41 -13.09 3.90
N LEU A 45 -17.21 -11.89 3.38
CA LEU A 45 -17.87 -10.66 3.84
C LEU A 45 -19.19 -10.46 3.07
N THR A 46 -20.21 -11.22 3.45
CA THR A 46 -21.50 -11.27 2.71
C THR A 46 -22.36 -10.01 2.81
N HIS A 47 -22.08 -9.12 3.76
CA HIS A 47 -22.90 -7.92 4.03
C HIS A 47 -22.06 -6.64 4.10
N ILE A 48 -21.06 -6.52 3.22
CA ILE A 48 -20.19 -5.33 3.19
C ILE A 48 -20.97 -4.05 2.81
N GLY A 49 -22.10 -4.18 2.07
CA GLY A 49 -22.77 -3.04 1.44
C GLY A 49 -22.04 -2.58 0.18
N SER A 50 -22.38 -1.38 -0.30
CA SER A 50 -21.72 -0.76 -1.47
C SER A 50 -21.60 0.76 -1.33
N THR A 51 -20.68 1.33 -2.12
CA THR A 51 -20.54 2.76 -2.35
C THR A 51 -20.94 3.09 -3.79
N ARG A 52 -21.50 4.27 -4.00
CA ARG A 52 -21.86 4.76 -5.36
C ARG A 52 -20.72 5.57 -5.97
N THR A 53 -19.85 6.11 -5.14
CA THR A 53 -18.70 6.92 -5.57
C THR A 53 -17.41 6.35 -5.00
N LEU A 54 -16.33 6.47 -5.79
CA LEU A 54 -14.99 6.17 -5.35
C LEU A 54 -14.01 7.08 -6.08
N GLU A 55 -13.34 7.91 -5.31
CA GLU A 55 -12.24 8.74 -5.75
C GLU A 55 -11.03 8.50 -4.83
N ILE A 56 -9.84 8.36 -5.40
CA ILE A 56 -8.60 8.15 -4.64
C ILE A 56 -7.63 9.27 -4.98
N LEU A 57 -7.10 9.94 -3.96
CA LEU A 57 -6.10 11.00 -4.08
C LEU A 57 -4.80 10.54 -3.42
N PRO A 58 -3.73 10.28 -4.17
CA PRO A 58 -2.42 10.11 -3.58
C PRO A 58 -1.96 11.41 -2.92
N LEU A 59 -1.73 11.36 -1.61
CA LEU A 59 -1.19 12.48 -0.83
C LEU A 59 0.33 12.34 -0.66
N VAL A 60 0.83 11.11 -0.64
CA VAL A 60 2.25 10.76 -0.64
C VAL A 60 2.46 9.56 -1.56
N ASP A 61 3.40 9.68 -2.49
CA ASP A 61 3.95 8.65 -3.37
C ASP A 61 5.23 9.20 -4.01
N TRP A 62 5.89 8.44 -4.85
CA TRP A 62 7.18 8.81 -5.45
C TRP A 62 7.09 10.03 -6.39
N TYR A 63 6.10 10.08 -7.27
CA TYR A 63 5.97 11.11 -8.30
C TYR A 63 4.88 12.14 -7.99
N PRO A 64 5.21 13.42 -7.78
CA PRO A 64 4.20 14.48 -7.70
C PRO A 64 3.68 14.86 -9.09
N ALA A 65 2.40 15.22 -9.20
CA ALA A 65 1.78 15.73 -10.42
C ALA A 65 2.10 17.21 -10.67
N ARG A 66 2.48 17.95 -9.62
CA ARG A 66 2.80 19.37 -9.66
C ARG A 66 4.11 19.65 -8.91
N PRO A 67 4.91 20.64 -9.34
CA PRO A 67 6.21 20.93 -8.74
C PRO A 67 6.15 21.49 -7.31
N ASP A 68 4.98 21.99 -6.87
CA ASP A 68 4.76 22.49 -5.51
C ASP A 68 4.43 21.38 -4.51
N LEU A 69 4.15 20.15 -4.97
CA LEU A 69 3.88 19.00 -4.12
C LEU A 69 5.14 18.18 -3.85
N HIS A 70 5.14 17.49 -2.72
CA HIS A 70 6.24 16.64 -2.31
C HIS A 70 6.00 15.19 -2.76
N GLY A 71 7.00 14.59 -3.42
CA GLY A 71 7.12 13.14 -3.58
C GLY A 71 8.11 12.60 -2.55
N GLU A 72 7.88 11.39 -2.05
CA GLU A 72 8.83 10.67 -1.20
C GLU A 72 8.69 9.15 -1.35
N ALA A 73 9.64 8.40 -0.79
CA ALA A 73 9.60 6.94 -0.75
C ALA A 73 8.65 6.45 0.36
N GLY A 74 7.39 6.82 0.30
CA GLY A 74 6.36 6.46 1.26
C GLY A 74 4.98 6.54 0.63
N VAL A 75 3.95 6.12 1.35
CA VAL A 75 2.58 6.07 0.87
C VAL A 75 1.63 6.79 1.81
N SER A 76 0.74 7.57 1.22
CA SER A 76 -0.52 7.99 1.84
C SER A 76 -1.57 8.25 0.78
N TYR A 77 -2.73 7.57 0.87
CA TYR A 77 -3.84 7.72 -0.06
C TYR A 77 -5.12 8.12 0.66
N LEU A 78 -5.77 9.17 0.17
CA LEU A 78 -7.12 9.55 0.60
C LEU A 78 -8.13 8.82 -0.28
N ILE A 79 -8.93 7.95 0.31
CA ILE A 79 -9.98 7.17 -0.36
C ILE A 79 -11.32 7.80 0.02
N LYS A 80 -11.95 8.49 -0.93
CA LYS A 80 -13.20 9.20 -0.72
C LYS A 80 -14.36 8.48 -1.37
N THR A 81 -15.40 8.22 -0.58
CA THR A 81 -16.65 7.61 -1.04
C THR A 81 -17.86 8.43 -0.57
N ASP A 82 -19.07 8.05 -0.97
CA ASP A 82 -20.33 8.61 -0.43
C ASP A 82 -20.68 8.05 0.96
N ARG A 83 -19.83 7.20 1.55
CA ARG A 83 -20.05 6.57 2.85
C ARG A 83 -19.06 7.01 3.93
N ALA A 84 -17.79 7.11 3.56
CA ALA A 84 -16.72 7.54 4.45
C ALA A 84 -15.50 7.96 3.65
N THR A 85 -14.65 8.75 4.28
CA THR A 85 -13.32 9.11 3.79
C THR A 85 -12.25 8.39 4.62
N VAL A 86 -11.43 7.60 3.96
CA VAL A 86 -10.36 6.81 4.59
C VAL A 86 -9.01 7.35 4.18
N LEU A 87 -8.12 7.59 5.15
CA LEU A 87 -6.70 7.81 4.91
C LEU A 87 -5.97 6.48 5.09
N LEU A 88 -5.39 5.96 4.03
CA LEU A 88 -4.54 4.77 4.06
C LEU A 88 -3.08 5.21 4.15
N ASP A 89 -2.41 4.85 5.24
CA ASP A 89 -1.01 5.16 5.56
C ASP A 89 -0.69 6.66 5.71
N VAL A 90 0.49 6.99 6.25
CA VAL A 90 0.86 8.36 6.60
C VAL A 90 2.26 8.79 6.12
N GLY A 91 2.82 8.08 5.13
CA GLY A 91 4.09 8.44 4.50
C GLY A 91 5.32 8.14 5.34
N LEU A 92 6.44 8.74 4.97
CA LEU A 92 7.77 8.47 5.54
C LEU A 92 8.32 9.63 6.38
N ASN A 93 8.20 10.87 5.89
CA ASN A 93 8.87 12.05 6.47
C ASN A 93 10.35 11.78 6.82
N MET A 94 11.13 11.27 5.87
CA MET A 94 12.52 10.85 6.10
C MET A 94 13.39 11.95 6.70
N ARG A 95 13.16 13.21 6.31
CA ARG A 95 13.94 14.37 6.77
C ARG A 95 13.46 14.93 8.11
N GLY A 96 12.35 14.43 8.67
CA GLY A 96 11.74 14.95 9.88
C GLY A 96 11.32 16.42 9.76
N THR A 97 10.85 16.84 8.59
CA THR A 97 10.42 18.24 8.34
C THR A 97 9.11 18.52 9.09
N ASP A 98 8.92 19.78 9.42
CA ASP A 98 7.69 20.31 10.02
C ASP A 98 7.25 21.54 9.21
N PRO A 99 6.10 21.49 8.50
CA PRO A 99 5.20 20.33 8.37
C PRO A 99 5.87 19.14 7.63
N SER A 100 5.30 17.93 7.84
CA SER A 100 5.69 16.76 7.07
C SER A 100 5.28 16.90 5.59
N PRO A 101 5.87 16.09 4.66
CA PRO A 101 5.40 16.05 3.28
C PRO A 101 3.89 15.77 3.17
N LEU A 102 3.35 14.88 4.00
CA LEU A 102 1.92 14.59 4.04
C LEU A 102 1.10 15.83 4.46
N GLU A 103 1.45 16.48 5.58
CA GLU A 103 0.74 17.65 6.08
C GLU A 103 0.80 18.82 5.09
N ASP A 104 1.96 19.05 4.47
CA ASP A 104 2.12 20.12 3.49
C ASP A 104 1.33 19.85 2.20
N ASN A 105 1.36 18.61 1.69
CA ASN A 105 0.56 18.20 0.55
C ASN A 105 -0.95 18.30 0.85
N MET A 106 -1.40 17.81 2.01
CA MET A 106 -2.81 17.96 2.43
C MET A 106 -3.23 19.42 2.42
N ARG A 107 -2.45 20.32 3.04
CA ARG A 107 -2.71 21.76 3.07
C ARG A 107 -2.82 22.36 1.67
N LYS A 108 -1.88 22.05 0.76
CA LYS A 108 -1.85 22.56 -0.62
C LYS A 108 -2.99 22.01 -1.48
N LEU A 109 -3.51 20.84 -1.15
CA LEU A 109 -4.62 20.20 -1.83
C LEU A 109 -5.99 20.53 -1.19
N GLY A 110 -5.99 21.33 -0.12
CA GLY A 110 -7.23 21.75 0.57
C GLY A 110 -7.87 20.61 1.36
N ILE A 111 -7.09 19.61 1.79
CA ILE A 111 -7.54 18.49 2.61
C ILE A 111 -7.23 18.78 4.07
N GLY A 112 -8.26 18.84 4.91
CA GLY A 112 -8.11 19.00 6.35
C GLY A 112 -8.24 17.66 7.09
N SER A 113 -7.76 17.63 8.34
CA SER A 113 -7.95 16.43 9.16
C SER A 113 -9.44 16.12 9.40
N GLN A 114 -10.30 17.13 9.44
CA GLN A 114 -11.75 16.99 9.60
C GLN A 114 -12.42 16.23 8.43
N ASP A 115 -11.78 16.17 7.26
CA ASP A 115 -12.31 15.48 6.07
C ASP A 115 -12.09 13.96 6.14
N ILE A 116 -11.37 13.47 7.16
CA ILE A 116 -10.99 12.07 7.33
C ILE A 116 -11.81 11.46 8.45
N ASP A 117 -12.52 10.37 8.17
CA ASP A 117 -13.30 9.60 9.16
C ASP A 117 -12.48 8.47 9.77
N ILE A 118 -11.69 7.78 8.92
CA ILE A 118 -10.98 6.56 9.28
C ILE A 118 -9.52 6.67 8.84
N ILE A 119 -8.58 6.28 9.70
CA ILE A 119 -7.17 6.13 9.34
C ILE A 119 -6.84 4.64 9.40
N VAL A 120 -6.33 4.10 8.31
CA VAL A 120 -5.91 2.70 8.19
C VAL A 120 -4.40 2.67 7.97
N ILE A 121 -3.68 1.92 8.79
CA ILE A 121 -2.27 1.59 8.53
C ILE A 121 -2.25 0.23 7.84
N SER A 122 -1.65 0.17 6.65
CA SER A 122 -1.54 -1.06 5.89
C SER A 122 -0.61 -2.07 6.56
N HIS A 123 0.58 -1.61 6.96
CA HIS A 123 1.58 -2.40 7.67
C HIS A 123 2.57 -1.51 8.42
N LYS A 124 3.39 -2.13 9.28
CA LYS A 124 4.30 -1.42 10.18
C LYS A 124 5.71 -1.29 9.60
N HIS A 125 5.86 -0.54 8.49
CA HIS A 125 7.16 -0.09 7.95
C HIS A 125 7.31 1.43 8.08
N ILE A 126 8.55 1.91 7.98
CA ILE A 126 8.91 3.31 8.22
C ILE A 126 8.18 4.29 7.30
N ASP A 127 7.95 3.87 6.09
CA ASP A 127 7.38 4.61 4.96
C ASP A 127 5.84 4.60 4.91
N HIS A 128 5.22 3.96 5.92
CA HIS A 128 3.76 3.90 6.11
C HIS A 128 3.29 4.46 7.45
N VAL A 129 4.21 4.61 8.42
CA VAL A 129 3.89 5.06 9.77
C VAL A 129 4.41 6.46 10.12
N GLY A 130 4.95 7.20 9.14
CA GLY A 130 5.50 8.55 9.34
C GLY A 130 6.97 8.57 9.78
N GLY A 131 7.73 7.47 9.53
CA GLY A 131 9.16 7.41 9.72
C GLY A 131 9.65 6.59 10.91
N LEU A 132 10.98 6.48 11.00
CA LEU A 132 11.69 5.63 11.95
C LEU A 132 11.38 5.95 13.42
N ARG A 133 11.17 7.23 13.74
CA ARG A 133 10.82 7.67 15.09
C ARG A 133 9.55 6.99 15.58
N TRP A 134 8.53 6.96 14.73
CA TRP A 134 7.21 6.43 15.07
C TRP A 134 7.21 4.90 15.03
N LEU A 135 7.90 4.30 14.06
CA LEU A 135 8.12 2.86 14.02
C LEU A 135 8.72 2.33 15.34
N ARG A 136 9.80 2.97 15.83
CA ARG A 136 10.47 2.56 17.09
C ARG A 136 9.60 2.72 18.32
N ARG A 137 8.64 3.65 18.30
CA ARG A 137 7.66 3.86 19.39
C ARG A 137 6.44 2.96 19.31
N GLY A 138 6.33 2.11 18.27
CA GLY A 138 5.16 1.26 18.08
C GLY A 138 3.88 2.01 17.74
N THR A 139 4.00 3.18 17.08
CA THR A 139 2.91 4.08 16.74
C THR A 139 3.09 4.65 15.33
N PHE A 140 2.23 5.57 14.93
CA PHE A 140 2.33 6.32 13.68
C PHE A 140 2.03 7.80 13.90
N SER A 141 2.33 8.65 12.92
CA SER A 141 1.96 10.07 12.95
C SER A 141 1.88 10.65 11.53
N LEU A 142 0.99 11.59 11.33
CA LEU A 142 0.88 12.35 10.09
C LEU A 142 2.06 13.34 9.95
N GLY A 143 2.65 13.75 11.05
CA GLY A 143 3.70 14.76 11.08
C GLY A 143 4.74 14.54 12.17
N ASN A 144 5.48 15.60 12.45
CA ASN A 144 6.56 15.60 13.44
C ASN A 144 6.07 15.51 14.90
N ALA A 145 4.83 15.91 15.14
CA ALA A 145 4.09 15.67 16.37
C ALA A 145 2.87 14.77 16.06
N GLN A 146 2.38 14.07 17.07
CA GLN A 146 1.12 13.34 16.93
C GLN A 146 -0.05 14.30 17.16
N PRO A 147 -0.83 14.63 16.10
CA PRO A 147 -2.03 15.46 16.29
C PRO A 147 -3.10 14.70 17.06
N GLU A 148 -4.02 15.42 17.69
CA GLU A 148 -5.22 14.81 18.25
C GLU A 148 -6.10 14.27 17.11
N LEU A 149 -6.41 12.97 17.20
CA LEU A 149 -7.27 12.25 16.23
C LEU A 149 -8.61 11.87 16.86
N GLY A 150 -9.09 12.67 17.81
CA GLY A 150 -10.37 12.46 18.49
C GLY A 150 -11.52 12.29 17.49
N GLY A 151 -12.40 11.31 17.77
CA GLY A 151 -13.54 10.99 16.92
C GLY A 151 -13.23 10.17 15.67
N LYS A 152 -11.95 9.96 15.31
CA LYS A 152 -11.56 9.14 14.16
C LYS A 152 -11.41 7.68 14.54
N ARG A 153 -11.80 6.78 13.66
CA ARG A 153 -11.53 5.36 13.79
C ARG A 153 -10.12 5.07 13.32
N LEU A 154 -9.25 4.56 14.18
CA LEU A 154 -7.90 4.14 13.85
C LEU A 154 -7.87 2.61 13.69
N VAL A 155 -7.34 2.14 12.56
CA VAL A 155 -7.32 0.72 12.18
C VAL A 155 -5.89 0.33 11.83
N VAL A 156 -5.38 -0.72 12.48
CA VAL A 156 -3.98 -1.14 12.36
C VAL A 156 -3.87 -2.65 12.16
N PRO A 157 -2.85 -3.14 11.42
CA PRO A 157 -2.71 -4.57 11.13
C PRO A 157 -2.20 -5.38 12.31
N VAL A 158 -1.39 -4.75 13.14
CA VAL A 158 -0.76 -5.31 14.36
C VAL A 158 -0.90 -4.31 15.51
N PRO A 159 -0.70 -4.71 16.77
CA PRO A 159 -0.80 -3.79 17.90
C PRO A 159 0.10 -2.55 17.71
N MET A 160 -0.52 -1.39 17.77
CA MET A 160 0.10 -0.06 17.72
C MET A 160 -0.66 0.84 18.70
N ASP A 161 0.07 1.77 19.32
CA ASP A 161 -0.51 2.75 20.22
C ASP A 161 -0.75 4.09 19.52
N TYR A 162 -1.69 4.89 20.05
CA TYR A 162 -1.86 6.29 19.65
C TYR A 162 -2.37 7.11 20.86
N PRO A 163 -1.77 8.27 21.17
CA PRO A 163 -2.21 9.09 22.30
C PRO A 163 -3.69 9.48 22.19
N GLY A 164 -4.42 9.30 23.30
CA GLY A 164 -5.84 9.66 23.35
C GLY A 164 -6.79 8.79 22.52
N ASN A 165 -6.30 7.72 21.89
CA ASN A 165 -7.11 6.83 21.07
C ASN A 165 -6.73 5.35 21.30
N ARG A 166 -7.60 4.43 20.89
CA ARG A 166 -7.35 2.98 20.91
C ARG A 166 -7.46 2.42 19.50
N PRO A 167 -6.34 2.27 18.78
CA PRO A 167 -6.37 1.68 17.44
C PRO A 167 -6.97 0.28 17.47
N GLN A 168 -7.90 0.02 16.55
CA GLN A 168 -8.48 -1.30 16.36
C GLN A 168 -7.52 -2.17 15.58
N VAL A 169 -7.07 -3.27 16.14
CA VAL A 169 -6.26 -4.28 15.43
C VAL A 169 -7.19 -5.16 14.59
N THR A 170 -6.88 -5.28 13.29
CA THR A 170 -7.70 -6.01 12.31
C THR A 170 -6.91 -7.16 11.65
N PRO A 171 -6.57 -8.23 12.39
CA PRO A 171 -5.91 -9.39 11.81
C PRO A 171 -6.84 -10.16 10.86
N LEU A 172 -8.15 -10.07 11.06
CA LEU A 172 -9.18 -10.64 10.20
C LEU A 172 -9.86 -9.57 9.35
N PRO A 173 -10.45 -9.95 8.19
CA PRO A 173 -11.24 -9.05 7.36
C PRO A 173 -12.33 -8.35 8.19
N THR A 174 -12.39 -7.04 8.08
CA THR A 174 -13.26 -6.22 8.94
C THR A 174 -13.94 -5.12 8.13
N VAL A 175 -15.26 -5.03 8.21
CA VAL A 175 -16.03 -3.93 7.62
C VAL A 175 -15.77 -2.64 8.39
N LEU A 176 -15.37 -1.59 7.67
CA LEU A 176 -15.05 -0.27 8.21
C LEU A 176 -16.22 0.69 8.10
N ALA A 177 -16.89 0.67 6.97
CA ALA A 177 -18.10 1.43 6.65
C ALA A 177 -18.87 0.66 5.57
N PRO A 178 -20.14 1.00 5.27
CA PRO A 178 -20.87 0.36 4.17
C PRO A 178 -20.08 0.43 2.85
N GLY A 179 -19.77 -0.72 2.27
CA GLY A 179 -18.97 -0.84 1.06
C GLY A 179 -17.45 -0.71 1.25
N ILE A 180 -16.95 -0.58 2.47
CA ILE A 180 -15.51 -0.42 2.75
C ILE A 180 -15.09 -1.43 3.82
N ALA A 181 -14.04 -2.22 3.54
CA ALA A 181 -13.51 -3.21 4.48
C ALA A 181 -11.98 -3.29 4.39
N THR A 182 -11.34 -3.90 5.39
CA THR A 182 -9.97 -4.40 5.28
C THR A 182 -9.99 -5.85 4.81
N THR A 183 -8.93 -6.26 4.12
CA THR A 183 -8.72 -7.67 3.74
C THR A 183 -8.33 -8.55 4.93
N GLY A 184 -8.14 -7.97 6.12
CA GLY A 184 -7.37 -8.59 7.18
C GLY A 184 -5.91 -8.75 6.79
N THR A 185 -5.06 -9.16 7.72
CA THR A 185 -3.63 -9.31 7.44
C THR A 185 -3.34 -10.54 6.58
N ILE A 186 -2.41 -10.38 5.66
CA ILE A 186 -1.73 -11.44 4.94
C ILE A 186 -0.25 -11.34 5.28
N SER A 187 0.28 -12.37 5.91
CA SER A 187 1.66 -12.38 6.36
C SER A 187 2.63 -12.72 5.23
N SER A 188 3.77 -12.04 5.24
CA SER A 188 4.89 -12.33 4.35
C SER A 188 6.20 -12.33 5.13
N GLN A 189 7.17 -13.11 4.67
CA GLN A 189 8.53 -13.09 5.20
C GLN A 189 9.42 -12.32 4.23
N LEU A 190 9.91 -11.18 4.68
CA LEU A 190 10.96 -10.44 4.00
C LEU A 190 12.32 -10.93 4.50
N PHE A 191 13.39 -10.63 3.75
CA PHE A 191 14.74 -11.05 4.13
C PHE A 191 15.15 -10.53 5.53
N LEU A 192 14.77 -9.30 5.86
CA LEU A 192 15.06 -8.72 7.17
C LEU A 192 13.97 -8.93 8.23
N GLY A 193 12.84 -9.56 7.90
CA GLY A 193 11.81 -9.83 8.91
C GLY A 193 10.45 -10.17 8.35
N ARG A 194 9.51 -10.48 9.27
CA ARG A 194 8.12 -10.72 8.93
C ARG A 194 7.36 -9.39 8.82
N VAL A 195 6.44 -9.33 7.89
CA VAL A 195 5.46 -8.26 7.75
C VAL A 195 4.06 -8.84 7.68
N ASP A 196 3.14 -8.20 8.38
CA ASP A 196 1.70 -8.47 8.35
C ASP A 196 1.04 -7.25 7.70
N GLU A 197 0.54 -7.38 6.48
CA GLU A 197 -0.03 -6.30 5.70
C GLU A 197 -1.50 -6.55 5.38
N GLN A 198 -2.32 -5.50 5.41
CA GLN A 198 -3.72 -5.46 4.99
C GLN A 198 -3.91 -4.43 3.88
N ALA A 199 -4.88 -4.66 3.00
CA ALA A 199 -5.36 -3.70 2.03
C ALA A 199 -6.76 -3.19 2.40
N VAL A 200 -7.14 -2.04 1.86
CA VAL A 200 -8.53 -1.57 1.88
C VAL A 200 -9.24 -2.07 0.63
N ALA A 201 -10.40 -2.67 0.81
CA ALA A 201 -11.30 -3.10 -0.26
C ALA A 201 -12.52 -2.18 -0.29
N VAL A 202 -12.86 -1.68 -1.47
CA VAL A 202 -14.07 -0.85 -1.69
C VAL A 202 -14.97 -1.55 -2.69
N HIS A 203 -16.19 -1.90 -2.28
CA HIS A 203 -17.23 -2.42 -3.16
C HIS A 203 -17.97 -1.26 -3.80
N VAL A 204 -17.78 -1.08 -5.09
CA VAL A 204 -18.44 -0.05 -5.90
C VAL A 204 -19.67 -0.64 -6.60
N GLU A 205 -20.83 -0.05 -6.33
CA GLU A 205 -22.11 -0.50 -6.88
C GLU A 205 -22.07 -0.61 -8.40
N GLY A 206 -22.50 -1.78 -8.93
CA GLY A 206 -22.52 -2.07 -10.37
C GLY A 206 -21.15 -2.22 -11.02
N LYS A 207 -20.04 -2.15 -10.26
CA LYS A 207 -18.68 -2.31 -10.79
C LYS A 207 -17.96 -3.52 -10.19
N GLY A 208 -17.94 -3.67 -8.88
CA GLY A 208 -17.22 -4.70 -8.16
C GLY A 208 -16.23 -4.13 -7.15
N ILE A 209 -15.18 -4.89 -6.83
CA ILE A 209 -14.21 -4.60 -5.78
C ILE A 209 -13.02 -3.82 -6.34
N VAL A 210 -12.67 -2.74 -5.67
CA VAL A 210 -11.39 -2.03 -5.86
C VAL A 210 -10.52 -2.25 -4.61
N LEU A 211 -9.32 -2.77 -4.82
CA LEU A 211 -8.32 -2.93 -3.78
C LEU A 211 -7.41 -1.71 -3.75
N VAL A 212 -7.20 -1.12 -2.58
CA VAL A 212 -6.22 -0.05 -2.36
C VAL A 212 -5.14 -0.60 -1.43
N VAL A 213 -3.92 -0.68 -1.94
CA VAL A 213 -2.81 -1.44 -1.37
C VAL A 213 -1.70 -0.49 -0.94
N GLY A 214 -1.11 -0.73 0.24
CA GLY A 214 0.04 0.04 0.72
C GLY A 214 1.28 -0.28 -0.10
N CYS A 215 1.93 -1.41 0.19
CA CYS A 215 3.18 -1.83 -0.45
C CYS A 215 3.06 -3.13 -1.27
N GLY A 216 2.09 -4.00 -0.94
CA GLY A 216 1.90 -5.26 -1.66
C GLY A 216 2.86 -6.38 -1.24
N HIS A 217 3.45 -6.30 -0.04
CA HIS A 217 4.28 -7.38 0.50
C HIS A 217 3.52 -8.69 0.65
N GLN A 218 2.18 -8.63 0.77
CA GLN A 218 1.32 -9.81 0.77
C GLN A 218 1.35 -10.60 -0.54
N THR A 219 1.99 -10.09 -1.56
CA THR A 219 2.09 -10.59 -2.93
C THR A 219 0.78 -10.56 -3.72
N LEU A 220 0.87 -10.22 -5.00
CA LEU A 220 -0.31 -10.10 -5.87
C LEU A 220 -1.15 -11.41 -5.92
N PRO A 221 -0.59 -12.62 -6.05
CA PRO A 221 -1.39 -13.84 -6.06
C PRO A 221 -2.19 -14.08 -4.77
N LYS A 222 -1.59 -13.83 -3.60
CA LYS A 222 -2.29 -13.98 -2.31
C LYS A 222 -3.39 -12.92 -2.13
N LEU A 223 -3.13 -11.71 -2.60
CA LEU A 223 -4.10 -10.61 -2.57
C LEU A 223 -5.32 -10.92 -3.43
N LEU A 224 -5.11 -11.42 -4.67
CA LEU A 224 -6.18 -11.84 -5.58
C LEU A 224 -7.00 -13.01 -5.00
N THR A 225 -6.31 -14.02 -4.45
CA THR A 225 -6.97 -15.14 -3.78
C THR A 225 -7.82 -14.67 -2.60
N ARG A 226 -7.28 -13.77 -1.75
CA ARG A 226 -7.99 -13.21 -0.61
C ARG A 226 -9.22 -12.42 -1.06
N ALA A 227 -9.11 -11.59 -2.10
CA ALA A 227 -10.26 -10.87 -2.64
C ALA A 227 -11.37 -11.82 -3.09
N LYS A 228 -11.03 -12.88 -3.82
CA LYS A 228 -11.97 -13.91 -4.26
C LYS A 228 -12.62 -14.66 -3.09
N GLU A 229 -11.87 -14.93 -2.00
CA GLU A 229 -12.41 -15.57 -0.80
C GLU A 229 -13.41 -14.68 -0.04
N LEU A 230 -13.17 -13.37 -0.05
CA LEU A 230 -13.96 -12.40 0.73
C LEU A 230 -15.21 -11.94 0.02
N PHE A 231 -15.15 -11.77 -1.31
CA PHE A 231 -16.19 -11.07 -2.06
C PHE A 231 -16.73 -11.96 -3.18
N GLY A 232 -18.05 -11.90 -3.37
CA GLY A 232 -18.74 -12.54 -4.51
C GLY A 232 -18.63 -11.71 -5.80
N GLU A 233 -18.30 -10.43 -5.67
CA GLU A 233 -18.18 -9.48 -6.78
C GLU A 233 -16.82 -9.59 -7.47
N PRO A 234 -16.75 -9.28 -8.79
CA PRO A 234 -15.49 -9.31 -9.52
C PRO A 234 -14.51 -8.25 -9.04
N LEU A 235 -13.23 -8.50 -9.23
CA LEU A 235 -12.19 -7.49 -9.06
C LEU A 235 -12.33 -6.43 -10.16
N TYR A 236 -12.72 -5.22 -9.79
CA TYR A 236 -12.82 -4.10 -10.72
C TYR A 236 -11.49 -3.36 -10.89
N GLY A 237 -10.71 -3.23 -9.83
CA GLY A 237 -9.43 -2.53 -9.94
C GLY A 237 -8.48 -2.74 -8.76
N ILE A 238 -7.23 -2.35 -8.98
CA ILE A 238 -6.16 -2.28 -7.97
C ILE A 238 -5.48 -0.93 -8.09
N VAL A 239 -5.28 -0.26 -6.94
CA VAL A 239 -4.56 1.01 -6.83
C VAL A 239 -3.53 0.89 -5.71
N GLY A 240 -2.29 1.29 -5.96
CA GLY A 240 -1.23 1.35 -4.95
C GLY A 240 -0.05 0.43 -5.20
N GLY A 241 0.64 0.03 -4.11
CA GLY A 241 1.86 -0.76 -4.15
C GLY A 241 1.65 -2.23 -4.47
N LEU A 242 2.55 -2.79 -5.28
CA LEU A 242 2.57 -4.21 -5.63
C LEU A 242 3.96 -4.84 -5.46
N HIS A 243 4.90 -4.06 -5.01
CA HIS A 243 6.29 -4.41 -4.66
C HIS A 243 7.06 -5.15 -5.75
N PHE A 244 7.21 -4.50 -6.92
CA PHE A 244 8.01 -5.01 -8.03
C PHE A 244 9.24 -4.13 -8.33
N PRO A 245 10.24 -4.05 -7.43
CA PRO A 245 11.46 -3.25 -7.62
C PRO A 245 12.47 -3.94 -8.58
N VAL A 246 12.01 -4.37 -9.76
CA VAL A 246 12.76 -5.20 -10.73
C VAL A 246 13.00 -4.39 -12.01
N PRO A 247 14.20 -4.40 -12.61
CA PRO A 247 15.41 -5.11 -12.16
C PRO A 247 16.11 -4.44 -10.98
N HIS A 248 15.82 -3.15 -10.72
CA HIS A 248 16.42 -2.35 -9.66
C HIS A 248 15.36 -1.54 -8.93
N GLY A 249 15.46 -1.53 -7.59
CA GLY A 249 14.69 -0.63 -6.74
C GLY A 249 15.20 0.82 -6.84
N ARG A 250 14.43 1.73 -6.26
CA ARG A 250 14.72 3.17 -6.30
C ARG A 250 15.66 3.63 -5.17
N ILE A 251 15.78 2.84 -4.12
CA ILE A 251 16.57 3.18 -2.93
C ILE A 251 17.89 2.41 -2.99
N THR A 252 18.98 3.15 -3.25
CA THR A 252 20.33 2.59 -3.31
C THR A 252 21.24 3.25 -2.28
N LEU A 253 22.18 2.49 -1.71
CA LEU A 253 23.21 2.97 -0.83
C LEU A 253 24.56 2.34 -1.22
N ALA A 254 25.56 3.17 -1.50
CA ALA A 254 26.89 2.71 -1.91
C ALA A 254 26.87 1.66 -3.04
N GLY A 255 25.97 1.81 -4.00
CA GLY A 255 25.79 0.88 -5.13
C GLY A 255 25.00 -0.38 -4.82
N MET A 256 24.56 -0.58 -3.58
CA MET A 256 23.68 -1.68 -3.19
C MET A 256 22.22 -1.24 -3.30
N ASP A 257 21.39 -2.04 -3.95
CA ASP A 257 19.93 -1.88 -3.99
C ASP A 257 19.34 -2.30 -2.64
N LEU A 258 19.10 -1.30 -1.78
CA LEU A 258 18.56 -1.54 -0.44
C LEU A 258 17.12 -2.02 -0.47
N GLN A 259 16.33 -1.57 -1.42
CA GLN A 259 14.93 -1.96 -1.54
C GLN A 259 14.81 -3.46 -1.82
N ASN A 260 15.56 -3.96 -2.79
CA ASN A 260 15.63 -5.40 -3.07
C ASN A 260 16.29 -6.17 -1.92
N PHE A 261 17.37 -5.65 -1.33
CA PHE A 261 18.06 -6.35 -0.25
C PHE A 261 17.18 -6.56 1.00
N VAL A 262 16.44 -5.54 1.43
CA VAL A 262 15.56 -5.61 2.61
C VAL A 262 14.48 -6.68 2.44
N VAL A 263 13.95 -6.82 1.24
CA VAL A 263 12.82 -7.71 0.95
C VAL A 263 13.26 -9.09 0.53
N PHE A 264 14.26 -9.18 -0.37
CA PHE A 264 14.62 -10.42 -1.05
C PHE A 264 16.04 -10.91 -0.73
N GLY A 265 16.85 -10.14 -0.02
CA GLY A 265 18.28 -10.43 0.12
C GLY A 265 19.02 -10.32 -1.21
N LEU A 266 20.12 -11.07 -1.34
CA LEU A 266 20.94 -11.04 -2.56
C LEU A 266 20.47 -12.04 -3.63
N THR A 267 19.69 -13.07 -3.26
CA THR A 267 19.48 -14.24 -4.09
C THR A 267 18.00 -14.55 -4.42
N HIS A 268 17.05 -13.83 -3.82
CA HIS A 268 15.63 -14.11 -3.94
C HIS A 268 14.83 -13.04 -4.70
N VAL A 269 15.52 -12.08 -5.33
CA VAL A 269 14.87 -11.05 -6.17
C VAL A 269 14.10 -11.74 -7.29
N PRO A 270 12.80 -11.46 -7.47
CA PRO A 270 12.02 -12.05 -8.55
C PRO A 270 12.64 -11.71 -9.91
N SER A 271 12.68 -12.69 -10.78
CA SER A 271 13.10 -12.43 -12.16
C SER A 271 12.00 -11.68 -12.93
N ARG A 272 12.39 -10.93 -13.95
CA ARG A 272 11.43 -10.24 -14.83
C ARG A 272 10.34 -11.17 -15.39
N PRO A 273 10.65 -12.38 -15.90
CA PRO A 273 9.60 -13.33 -16.33
C PRO A 273 8.60 -13.70 -15.24
N GLN A 274 9.04 -13.86 -13.97
CA GLN A 274 8.13 -14.14 -12.85
C GLN A 274 7.18 -12.98 -12.58
N VAL A 275 7.67 -11.73 -12.67
CA VAL A 275 6.82 -10.54 -12.52
C VAL A 275 5.83 -10.43 -13.69
N LEU A 276 6.27 -10.65 -14.92
CA LEU A 276 5.40 -10.64 -16.10
C LEU A 276 4.31 -11.72 -16.02
N ALA A 277 4.62 -12.89 -15.48
CA ALA A 277 3.63 -13.96 -15.23
C ALA A 277 2.56 -13.49 -14.21
N GLN A 278 2.94 -12.74 -13.17
CA GLN A 278 1.98 -12.19 -12.22
C GLN A 278 1.09 -11.10 -12.84
N ILE A 279 1.65 -10.26 -13.73
CA ILE A 279 0.89 -9.28 -14.50
C ILE A 279 -0.13 -9.99 -15.42
N GLY A 280 0.31 -11.08 -16.09
CA GLY A 280 -0.58 -11.92 -16.90
C GLY A 280 -1.71 -12.54 -16.08
N HIS A 281 -1.39 -13.06 -14.90
CA HIS A 281 -2.40 -13.61 -13.99
C HIS A 281 -3.41 -12.54 -13.51
N LEU A 282 -2.96 -11.33 -13.23
CA LEU A 282 -3.89 -10.22 -12.94
C LEU A 282 -4.78 -9.90 -14.14
N ALA A 283 -4.25 -9.97 -15.36
CA ALA A 283 -5.04 -9.69 -16.57
C ALA A 283 -6.18 -10.71 -16.80
N GLU A 284 -6.03 -11.97 -16.33
CA GLU A 284 -7.10 -12.99 -16.37
C GLU A 284 -8.34 -12.60 -15.54
N HIS A 285 -8.19 -11.75 -14.54
CA HIS A 285 -9.30 -11.19 -13.76
C HIS A 285 -10.03 -10.04 -14.46
N ASP A 286 -9.57 -9.61 -15.64
CA ASP A 286 -10.12 -8.54 -16.47
C ASP A 286 -10.42 -7.22 -15.70
N PRO A 287 -9.48 -6.74 -14.86
CA PRO A 287 -9.72 -5.50 -14.11
C PRO A 287 -9.89 -4.31 -15.06
N ARG A 288 -10.72 -3.37 -14.67
CA ARG A 288 -11.04 -2.16 -15.44
C ARG A 288 -10.26 -0.93 -15.00
N TRP A 289 -9.59 -1.00 -13.84
CA TRP A 289 -8.78 0.09 -13.31
C TRP A 289 -7.50 -0.44 -12.66
N ILE A 290 -6.36 -0.04 -13.19
CA ILE A 290 -5.03 -0.39 -12.64
C ILE A 290 -4.22 0.88 -12.48
N SER A 291 -3.71 1.10 -11.25
CA SER A 291 -2.76 2.16 -10.94
C SER A 291 -1.69 1.60 -10.00
N VAL A 292 -0.44 1.60 -10.44
CA VAL A 292 0.67 1.00 -9.67
C VAL A 292 1.56 2.10 -9.11
N SER A 293 1.86 1.99 -7.83
CA SER A 293 2.72 2.93 -7.11
C SER A 293 4.18 2.83 -7.55
N ALA A 294 4.79 4.00 -7.65
CA ALA A 294 6.21 4.11 -7.98
C ALA A 294 7.11 4.10 -6.73
N HIS A 295 6.59 4.14 -5.49
CA HIS A 295 7.44 4.08 -4.31
C HIS A 295 8.11 2.71 -4.15
N ASP A 296 7.47 1.64 -4.62
CA ASP A 296 7.90 0.25 -4.43
C ASP A 296 8.12 -0.53 -5.74
N SER A 297 7.65 -0.02 -6.88
CA SER A 297 7.79 -0.67 -8.18
C SER A 297 8.65 0.16 -9.13
N SER A 298 9.48 -0.51 -9.93
CA SER A 298 10.36 0.15 -10.90
C SER A 298 9.58 0.75 -12.07
N ASP A 299 10.15 1.77 -12.72
CA ASP A 299 9.54 2.36 -13.94
C ASP A 299 9.39 1.35 -15.06
N GLU A 300 10.35 0.40 -15.17
CA GLU A 300 10.27 -0.66 -16.17
C GLU A 300 9.03 -1.52 -15.95
N ILE A 301 8.75 -1.92 -14.72
CA ILE A 301 7.58 -2.75 -14.41
C ILE A 301 6.28 -1.95 -14.52
N ILE A 302 6.26 -0.69 -14.10
CA ILE A 302 5.10 0.20 -14.31
C ILE A 302 4.76 0.29 -15.81
N GLU A 303 5.78 0.39 -16.67
CA GLU A 303 5.57 0.39 -18.11
C GLU A 303 5.05 -0.97 -18.65
N GLN A 304 5.42 -2.12 -18.02
CA GLN A 304 4.82 -3.41 -18.38
C GLN A 304 3.32 -3.46 -18.02
N PHE A 305 2.93 -2.92 -16.86
CA PHE A 305 1.51 -2.76 -16.51
C PHE A 305 0.77 -1.88 -17.52
N ARG A 306 1.36 -0.74 -17.92
CA ARG A 306 0.79 0.15 -18.95
C ARG A 306 0.54 -0.59 -20.26
N ARG A 307 1.52 -1.38 -20.72
CA ARG A 307 1.39 -2.19 -21.96
C ARG A 307 0.33 -3.28 -21.84
N ALA A 308 0.28 -3.98 -20.69
CA ALA A 308 -0.64 -5.08 -20.48
C ALA A 308 -2.11 -4.61 -20.38
N PHE A 309 -2.34 -3.45 -19.77
CA PHE A 309 -3.71 -2.98 -19.49
C PHE A 309 -4.18 -1.83 -20.41
N GLY A 310 -3.27 -1.20 -21.16
CA GLY A 310 -3.63 -0.14 -22.11
C GLY A 310 -4.44 0.99 -21.48
N GLY A 311 -5.59 1.34 -22.04
CA GLY A 311 -6.46 2.39 -21.52
C GLY A 311 -7.08 2.13 -20.13
N ARG A 312 -6.84 0.96 -19.54
CA ARG A 312 -7.26 0.63 -18.17
C ARG A 312 -6.16 0.94 -17.13
N PHE A 313 -4.96 1.26 -17.60
CA PHE A 313 -3.87 1.70 -16.75
C PHE A 313 -3.91 3.22 -16.57
N HIS A 314 -3.80 3.68 -15.33
CA HIS A 314 -3.80 5.09 -14.95
C HIS A 314 -2.56 5.39 -14.12
N ASP A 315 -1.87 6.48 -14.43
CA ASP A 315 -0.72 6.95 -13.66
C ASP A 315 -1.14 7.31 -12.24
N LEU A 316 -0.33 6.93 -11.26
CA LEU A 316 -0.54 7.27 -9.87
C LEU A 316 0.44 8.39 -9.48
N ARG A 317 -0.08 9.61 -9.27
CA ARG A 317 0.73 10.80 -8.96
C ARG A 317 0.16 11.57 -7.79
N VAL A 318 1.02 12.06 -6.92
CA VAL A 318 0.60 12.90 -5.78
C VAL A 318 -0.16 14.13 -6.27
N GLY A 319 -1.37 14.31 -5.74
CA GLY A 319 -2.24 15.44 -6.07
C GLY A 319 -3.12 15.25 -7.30
N GLU A 320 -3.13 14.05 -7.92
CA GLU A 320 -3.99 13.72 -9.05
C GLU A 320 -5.07 12.72 -8.66
N TRP A 321 -6.36 13.12 -8.80
CA TRP A 321 -7.49 12.28 -8.44
C TRP A 321 -7.68 11.09 -9.40
N GLN A 322 -7.76 9.90 -8.85
CA GLN A 322 -8.19 8.69 -9.52
C GLN A 322 -9.72 8.55 -9.38
N CYS A 323 -10.48 9.01 -10.37
CA CYS A 323 -11.95 9.05 -10.31
C CYS A 323 -12.54 7.75 -10.85
N ILE A 324 -12.63 6.71 -10.02
CA ILE A 324 -13.07 5.35 -10.41
C ILE A 324 -14.58 5.25 -10.57
N ALA A 325 -15.34 5.93 -9.69
CA ALA A 325 -16.79 6.04 -9.80
C ALA A 325 -17.26 7.42 -9.35
N ARG A 326 -18.01 8.10 -10.21
CA ARG A 326 -18.62 9.40 -9.91
C ARG A 326 -20.14 9.24 -9.85
N PRO A 327 -20.86 10.11 -9.10
CA PRO A 327 -22.31 10.17 -9.19
C PRO A 327 -22.71 10.40 -10.64
N ALA A 328 -23.76 9.73 -11.11
CA ALA A 328 -24.36 10.10 -12.39
C ALA A 328 -24.70 11.58 -12.33
N THR A 329 -24.15 12.38 -13.25
CA THR A 329 -24.56 13.79 -13.40
C THR A 329 -26.07 13.77 -13.65
N PRO A 330 -26.91 14.44 -12.82
CA PRO A 330 -28.33 14.51 -13.10
C PRO A 330 -28.47 15.10 -14.49
N LEU A 331 -29.14 14.36 -15.41
CA LEU A 331 -29.55 14.88 -16.70
C LEU A 331 -30.26 16.20 -16.43
N ARG A 332 -29.66 17.33 -16.82
CA ARG A 332 -30.39 18.61 -16.88
C ARG A 332 -31.63 18.32 -17.74
N GLN A 333 -32.79 18.26 -17.11
CA GLN A 333 -34.05 18.29 -17.86
C GLN A 333 -33.95 19.55 -18.73
N ALA A 334 -33.80 19.33 -20.03
CA ALA A 334 -33.99 20.39 -21.01
C ALA A 334 -35.41 20.90 -20.80
N GLY A 335 -35.51 22.02 -20.09
CA GLY A 335 -36.76 22.68 -19.82
C GLY A 335 -37.42 22.97 -21.14
N ALA A 336 -38.60 22.38 -21.33
CA ALA A 336 -39.55 22.79 -22.34
C ALA A 336 -39.89 24.27 -22.10
N GLN A 337 -39.20 25.17 -22.81
CA GLN A 337 -39.79 26.45 -23.16
C GLN A 337 -40.72 26.21 -24.33
N GLN A 338 -41.98 25.87 -24.02
CA GLN A 338 -43.05 26.07 -24.95
C GLN A 338 -43.63 27.49 -24.77
N ALA A 339 -43.73 28.13 -25.87
CA ALA A 339 -44.28 29.44 -26.13
C ALA A 339 -45.68 29.69 -25.50
N ALA A 340 -45.89 30.90 -25.04
CA ALA A 340 -47.10 31.66 -25.18
C ALA A 340 -46.76 33.12 -25.44
#